data_e88ec7c50ceae849feb0f47901791885
#
_entry.id   e88ec7c50ceae849feb0f47901791885
#
_cell.length_a   1.000
_cell.length_b   1.000
_cell.length_c   1.000
_cell.angle_alpha   90.00
_cell.angle_beta   90.00
_cell.angle_gamma   90.00
#
_symmetry.space_group_name_H-M   'P 1'
#
loop_
_entity.id
_entity.type
_entity.pdbx_description
1 polymer ?
#
loop_
_entity_poly.entity_id
_entity_poly.type
_entity_poly.pdbx_seq_one_letter_code
_entity_poly.pdbx_strand_id
1 'polypeptide(L)'
;RPLSRGLGDVYKRQLLNFFIFNFAYAKDISIGENLNLEFTCELEKKIVKNSEYNYKTFLADDLNVKNLDSFQIYSNKPSTLMVNGLSKFFSQNSNFDVKIVNKDVVLFKAFNNDKTYSESAIITRKSGELIHEITKNINTENSEKDISIYICKNKSKNA
;
A
#
# COMPACT_ATOMS: atom_id res chain seq x y z
N ARG A 1 -16.42 -21.45 -39.73
CA ARG A 1 -15.07 -21.41 -39.21
C ARG A 1 -14.99 -20.43 -38.09
N PRO A 2 -14.65 -20.86 -36.90
CA PRO A 2 -14.48 -19.97 -35.81
C PRO A 2 -12.99 -19.86 -35.46
N LEU A 3 -12.41 -18.72 -35.40
CA LEU A 3 -11.17 -18.49 -34.66
C LEU A 3 -11.03 -17.01 -34.35
N SER A 4 -11.70 -16.59 -33.31
CA SER A 4 -11.24 -15.46 -32.52
C SER A 4 -11.41 -15.83 -31.06
N ARG A 5 -10.54 -16.69 -30.55
CA ARG A 5 -10.33 -16.81 -29.12
C ARG A 5 -9.62 -15.55 -28.68
N GLY A 6 -10.37 -14.69 -28.00
CA GLY A 6 -9.94 -13.40 -27.60
C GLY A 6 -8.75 -13.48 -26.64
N LEU A 7 -7.75 -12.70 -26.93
CA LEU A 7 -6.59 -12.39 -26.07
C LEU A 7 -6.97 -11.88 -24.66
N GLY A 8 -8.25 -11.70 -24.39
CA GLY A 8 -8.76 -11.25 -23.08
C GLY A 8 -8.69 -12.27 -21.96
N ASP A 9 -8.68 -13.58 -22.27
CA ASP A 9 -8.70 -14.62 -21.22
C ASP A 9 -7.33 -14.93 -20.63
N VAL A 10 -6.26 -14.62 -21.34
CA VAL A 10 -4.89 -14.85 -20.85
C VAL A 10 -4.51 -13.86 -19.76
N TYR A 11 -4.93 -12.61 -19.89
CA TYR A 11 -4.65 -11.58 -18.88
C TYR A 11 -5.44 -11.75 -17.58
N LYS A 12 -6.69 -12.26 -17.66
CA LYS A 12 -7.50 -12.51 -16.46
C LYS A 12 -6.94 -13.65 -15.60
N ARG A 13 -6.32 -14.66 -16.21
CA ARG A 13 -5.68 -15.76 -15.47
C ARG A 13 -4.35 -15.39 -14.85
N GLN A 14 -3.59 -14.48 -15.45
CA GLN A 14 -2.29 -14.06 -14.89
C GLN A 14 -2.44 -13.13 -13.71
N LEU A 15 -3.46 -12.27 -13.67
CA LEU A 15 -3.72 -11.39 -12.52
C LEU A 15 -4.25 -12.15 -11.30
N LEU A 16 -4.94 -13.30 -11.51
CA LEU A 16 -5.48 -14.08 -10.39
C LEU A 16 -4.42 -14.94 -9.70
N ASN A 17 -3.34 -15.30 -10.39
CA ASN A 17 -2.27 -16.12 -9.80
C ASN A 17 -1.22 -15.32 -9.02
N PHE A 18 -1.21 -14.00 -9.10
CA PHE A 18 -0.28 -13.17 -8.32
C PHE A 18 -0.70 -12.98 -6.86
N PHE A 19 -1.95 -13.28 -6.50
CA PHE A 19 -2.47 -13.09 -5.14
C PHE A 19 -2.62 -14.38 -4.32
N ILE A 20 -2.27 -15.54 -4.88
CA ILE A 20 -2.14 -16.76 -4.08
C ILE A 20 -0.67 -16.91 -3.66
N PHE A 21 -0.15 -15.91 -2.96
CA PHE A 21 0.95 -16.18 -2.07
C PHE A 21 0.38 -16.98 -0.90
N ASN A 22 0.75 -18.24 -0.84
CA ASN A 22 0.69 -19.01 0.37
C ASN A 22 1.24 -18.14 1.51
N PHE A 23 0.37 -17.64 2.36
CA PHE A 23 0.74 -17.09 3.65
C PHE A 23 1.23 -18.25 4.52
N ALA A 24 2.35 -18.85 4.14
CA ALA A 24 3.14 -19.63 5.05
C ALA A 24 3.62 -18.63 6.11
N TYR A 25 2.94 -18.65 7.26
CA TYR A 25 3.35 -18.08 8.54
C TYR A 25 4.47 -17.04 8.41
N ALA A 26 4.09 -15.77 8.28
CA ALA A 26 5.03 -14.67 8.46
C ALA A 26 5.54 -14.78 9.90
N LYS A 27 6.65 -15.48 10.07
CA LYS A 27 7.43 -15.45 11.29
C LYS A 27 7.67 -13.97 11.57
N ASP A 28 7.26 -13.47 12.72
CA ASP A 28 7.55 -12.12 13.17
C ASP A 28 9.04 -11.86 12.93
N ILE A 29 9.34 -11.18 11.82
CA ILE A 29 10.70 -10.76 11.55
C ILE A 29 10.90 -9.60 12.51
N SER A 30 11.69 -9.84 13.55
CA SER A 30 12.08 -8.82 14.50
C SER A 30 12.55 -7.61 13.70
N ILE A 31 11.84 -6.48 13.87
CA ILE A 31 12.31 -5.20 13.35
C ILE A 31 13.66 -4.97 14.01
N GLY A 32 14.73 -5.01 13.23
CA GLY A 32 16.07 -4.73 13.72
C GLY A 32 16.08 -3.37 14.43
N GLU A 33 16.95 -3.24 15.42
CA GLU A 33 17.05 -2.07 16.27
C GLU A 33 17.02 -0.77 15.44
N ASN A 34 16.15 0.18 15.83
CA ASN A 34 16.11 1.56 15.35
C ASN A 34 15.79 1.78 13.86
N LEU A 35 14.65 1.25 13.39
CA LEU A 35 14.13 1.70 12.10
C LEU A 35 13.75 3.19 12.20
N ASN A 36 14.34 4.01 11.36
CA ASN A 36 13.98 5.42 11.18
C ASN A 36 14.13 5.77 9.70
N LEU A 37 13.02 5.79 9.00
CA LEU A 37 12.96 6.12 7.58
C LEU A 37 12.08 7.35 7.41
N GLU A 38 12.58 8.34 6.69
CA GLU A 38 11.83 9.54 6.33
C GLU A 38 11.88 9.75 4.83
N PHE A 39 10.72 10.02 4.23
CA PHE A 39 10.54 10.17 2.80
C PHE A 39 9.81 11.45 2.45
N THR A 40 10.13 11.97 1.28
CA THR A 40 9.28 12.91 0.52
C THR A 40 8.75 12.15 -0.68
N CYS A 41 7.42 12.15 -0.88
CA CYS A 41 6.80 11.35 -1.91
C CYS A 41 5.95 12.23 -2.84
N GLU A 42 6.10 12.03 -4.13
CA GLU A 42 5.31 12.66 -5.18
C GLU A 42 4.27 11.66 -5.69
N LEU A 43 3.00 12.08 -5.76
CA LEU A 43 1.96 11.22 -6.32
C LEU A 43 2.20 11.05 -7.82
N GLU A 44 2.24 9.81 -8.29
CA GLU A 44 2.32 9.48 -9.72
C GLU A 44 0.93 9.31 -10.30
N LYS A 45 0.12 8.48 -9.67
CA LYS A 45 -1.25 8.17 -10.12
C LYS A 45 -2.11 7.61 -9.00
N LYS A 46 -3.41 7.64 -9.25
CA LYS A 46 -4.44 7.09 -8.37
C LYS A 46 -5.35 6.15 -9.15
N ILE A 47 -5.68 5.01 -8.57
CA ILE A 47 -6.60 4.04 -9.16
C ILE A 47 -7.81 3.91 -8.23
N VAL A 48 -9.00 4.12 -8.78
CA VAL A 48 -10.25 4.17 -8.01
C VAL A 48 -11.22 3.10 -8.49
N LYS A 49 -11.77 2.35 -7.53
CA LYS A 49 -12.93 1.49 -7.71
C LYS A 49 -14.03 1.91 -6.76
N ASN A 50 -15.18 2.27 -7.30
CA ASN A 50 -16.39 2.60 -6.55
C ASN A 50 -17.63 2.32 -7.42
N SER A 51 -18.78 2.86 -7.07
CA SER A 51 -20.02 2.72 -7.87
C SER A 51 -19.95 3.35 -9.26
N GLU A 52 -19.09 4.36 -9.44
CA GLU A 52 -18.94 5.10 -10.70
C GLU A 52 -17.78 4.55 -11.56
N TYR A 53 -16.70 4.12 -10.91
CA TYR A 53 -15.47 3.69 -11.58
C TYR A 53 -15.12 2.25 -11.27
N ASN A 54 -14.72 1.51 -12.30
CA ASN A 54 -14.19 0.15 -12.17
C ASN A 54 -12.68 0.16 -12.42
N TYR A 55 -11.89 0.46 -11.37
CA TYR A 55 -10.43 0.59 -11.45
C TYR A 55 -9.95 1.64 -12.46
N LYS A 56 -10.57 2.81 -12.44
CA LYS A 56 -10.16 3.93 -13.30
C LYS A 56 -8.88 4.55 -12.76
N THR A 57 -7.93 4.77 -13.65
CA THR A 57 -6.66 5.44 -13.35
C THR A 57 -6.77 6.92 -13.63
N PHE A 58 -6.29 7.73 -12.68
CA PHE A 58 -6.12 9.17 -12.77
C PHE A 58 -4.64 9.49 -12.59
N LEU A 59 -4.09 10.35 -13.45
CA LEU A 59 -2.71 10.84 -13.28
C LEU A 59 -2.68 11.94 -12.21
N ALA A 60 -1.51 12.15 -11.63
CA ALA A 60 -1.35 13.20 -10.59
C ALA A 60 -1.73 14.58 -11.08
N ASP A 61 -1.42 14.89 -12.34
CA ASP A 61 -1.73 16.18 -12.97
C ASP A 61 -3.24 16.44 -13.11
N ASP A 62 -4.05 15.38 -13.18
CA ASP A 62 -5.51 15.45 -13.23
C ASP A 62 -6.15 15.61 -11.83
N LEU A 63 -5.34 15.47 -10.79
CA LEU A 63 -5.78 15.45 -9.41
C LEU A 63 -5.17 16.61 -8.63
N ASN A 64 -6.00 17.40 -7.97
CA ASN A 64 -5.53 18.42 -7.04
C ASN A 64 -5.16 17.77 -5.68
N VAL A 65 -4.21 16.85 -5.69
CA VAL A 65 -3.76 16.11 -4.51
C VAL A 65 -2.38 16.60 -4.09
N LYS A 66 -2.21 16.78 -2.77
CA LYS A 66 -0.92 17.17 -2.20
C LYS A 66 0.04 15.98 -2.17
N ASN A 67 1.31 16.27 -2.44
CA ASN A 67 2.41 15.36 -2.20
C ASN A 67 2.60 15.10 -0.70
N LEU A 68 3.29 14.01 -0.35
CA LEU A 68 3.64 13.71 1.03
C LEU A 68 5.01 14.36 1.35
N ASP A 69 5.00 15.47 2.06
CA ASP A 69 6.21 16.23 2.39
C ASP A 69 7.06 15.56 3.47
N SER A 70 6.42 14.79 4.35
CA SER A 70 7.07 14.07 5.43
C SER A 70 6.31 12.78 5.74
N PHE A 71 6.73 11.70 5.11
CA PHE A 71 6.27 10.35 5.41
C PHE A 71 7.34 9.63 6.21
N GLN A 72 6.99 9.18 7.42
CA GLN A 72 7.93 8.57 8.35
C GLN A 72 7.48 7.17 8.74
N ILE A 73 8.44 6.25 8.75
CA ILE A 73 8.29 4.91 9.30
C ILE A 73 9.40 4.72 10.32
N TYR A 74 9.05 4.52 11.58
CA TYR A 74 10.03 4.38 12.64
C TYR A 74 9.61 3.36 13.69
N SER A 75 10.55 2.90 14.47
CA SER A 75 10.35 1.96 15.56
C SER A 75 10.94 2.51 16.84
N ASN A 76 10.12 2.71 17.85
CA ASN A 76 10.57 3.12 19.19
C ASN A 76 10.96 1.92 20.08
N LYS A 77 10.50 0.72 19.71
CA LYS A 77 10.77 -0.56 20.38
C LYS A 77 10.86 -1.65 19.33
N PRO A 78 11.60 -2.75 19.57
CA PRO A 78 11.83 -3.81 18.57
C PRO A 78 10.56 -4.42 17.95
N SER A 79 9.41 -4.32 18.63
CA SER A 79 8.13 -4.87 18.16
C SER A 79 7.13 -3.83 17.66
N THR A 80 7.44 -2.53 17.80
CA THR A 80 6.47 -1.45 17.53
C THR A 80 6.86 -0.67 16.28
N LEU A 81 6.00 -0.72 15.27
CA LEU A 81 6.11 0.11 14.09
C LEU A 81 5.19 1.33 14.23
N MET A 82 5.71 2.50 13.93
CA MET A 82 4.97 3.75 13.90
C MET A 82 5.03 4.33 12.49
N VAL A 83 3.89 4.84 12.00
CA VAL A 83 3.76 5.40 10.66
C VAL A 83 3.11 6.77 10.75
N ASN A 84 3.79 7.80 10.26
CA ASN A 84 3.30 9.17 10.26
C ASN A 84 3.33 9.78 8.85
N GLY A 85 2.42 10.71 8.59
CA GLY A 85 2.42 11.52 7.37
C GLY A 85 1.81 10.83 6.15
N LEU A 86 1.34 9.58 6.25
CA LEU A 86 0.65 8.89 5.16
C LEU A 86 -0.87 9.06 5.27
N SER A 87 -1.43 8.70 6.42
CA SER A 87 -2.85 8.89 6.73
C SER A 87 -3.07 9.11 8.22
N LYS A 88 -4.24 9.65 8.58
CA LYS A 88 -4.65 9.77 9.99
C LYS A 88 -4.83 8.38 10.63
N PHE A 89 -5.37 7.43 9.87
CA PHE A 89 -5.62 6.08 10.35
C PHE A 89 -4.32 5.40 10.78
N PHE A 90 -3.29 5.45 9.96
CA PHE A 90 -1.98 4.90 10.33
C PHE A 90 -1.29 5.67 11.46
N SER A 91 -1.40 7.00 11.48
CA SER A 91 -0.79 7.81 12.55
C SER A 91 -1.38 7.55 13.93
N GLN A 92 -2.62 7.09 13.98
CA GLN A 92 -3.33 6.76 15.23
C GLN A 92 -3.24 5.28 15.60
N ASN A 93 -2.74 4.43 14.70
CA ASN A 93 -2.69 2.98 14.88
C ASN A 93 -1.26 2.53 15.17
N SER A 94 -1.06 1.84 16.28
CA SER A 94 0.23 1.22 16.65
C SER A 94 0.23 -0.30 16.44
N ASN A 95 -0.94 -0.89 16.19
CA ASN A 95 -1.11 -2.34 15.99
C ASN A 95 -1.45 -2.61 14.53
N PHE A 96 -0.55 -3.27 13.83
CA PHE A 96 -0.75 -3.70 12.45
C PHE A 96 -1.07 -5.19 12.40
N ASP A 97 -2.11 -5.55 11.62
CA ASP A 97 -2.50 -6.94 11.39
C ASP A 97 -1.47 -7.68 10.52
N VAL A 98 -0.83 -6.94 9.62
CA VAL A 98 0.29 -7.43 8.84
C VAL A 98 1.42 -6.42 8.91
N LYS A 99 2.63 -6.94 9.16
CA LYS A 99 3.83 -6.13 9.22
C LYS A 99 5.02 -6.92 8.71
N ILE A 100 5.64 -6.44 7.65
CA ILE A 100 6.88 -6.99 7.09
C ILE A 100 7.88 -5.86 6.95
N VAL A 101 9.04 -6.02 7.57
CA VAL A 101 10.14 -5.07 7.47
C VAL A 101 11.42 -5.83 7.15
N ASN A 102 11.96 -5.58 5.99
CA ASN A 102 13.25 -6.15 5.59
C ASN A 102 14.06 -5.12 4.77
N LYS A 103 15.21 -5.53 4.24
CA LYS A 103 16.11 -4.65 3.47
C LYS A 103 15.48 -4.15 2.16
N ASP A 104 14.51 -4.87 1.58
CA ASP A 104 13.96 -4.59 0.26
C ASP A 104 12.62 -3.87 0.34
N VAL A 105 11.78 -4.24 1.33
CA VAL A 105 10.42 -3.71 1.47
C VAL A 105 10.05 -3.42 2.92
N VAL A 106 9.14 -2.46 3.09
CA VAL A 106 8.35 -2.30 4.30
C VAL A 106 6.88 -2.38 3.88
N LEU A 107 6.15 -3.34 4.46
CA LEU A 107 4.72 -3.53 4.25
C LEU A 107 4.01 -3.52 5.58
N PHE A 108 2.89 -2.82 5.65
CA PHE A 108 2.02 -2.79 6.82
C PHE A 108 0.57 -2.68 6.41
N LYS A 109 -0.31 -3.32 7.18
CA LYS A 109 -1.76 -3.30 6.98
C LYS A 109 -2.47 -3.27 8.32
N ALA A 110 -3.53 -2.50 8.40
CA ALA A 110 -4.42 -2.46 9.55
C ALA A 110 -5.88 -2.41 9.12
N PHE A 111 -6.75 -2.92 9.98
CA PHE A 111 -8.20 -2.85 9.86
C PHE A 111 -8.78 -1.99 10.98
N ASN A 112 -9.96 -1.41 10.75
CA ASN A 112 -10.77 -0.88 11.83
C ASN A 112 -11.38 -2.03 12.67
N ASN A 113 -12.00 -1.70 13.81
CA ASN A 113 -12.47 -2.72 14.77
C ASN A 113 -13.49 -3.70 14.19
N ASP A 114 -14.37 -3.23 13.33
CA ASP A 114 -15.43 -4.01 12.66
C ASP A 114 -14.99 -4.63 11.33
N LYS A 115 -13.75 -4.41 10.92
CA LYS A 115 -13.17 -4.94 9.68
C LYS A 115 -13.94 -4.55 8.41
N THR A 116 -14.62 -3.41 8.45
CA THR A 116 -15.30 -2.82 7.29
C THR A 116 -14.40 -1.88 6.50
N TYR A 117 -13.29 -1.47 7.11
CA TYR A 117 -12.29 -0.55 6.56
C TYR A 117 -10.88 -1.12 6.77
N SER A 118 -10.02 -0.97 5.78
CA SER A 118 -8.59 -1.26 5.93
C SER A 118 -7.74 -0.29 5.14
N GLU A 119 -6.54 -0.07 5.65
CA GLU A 119 -5.45 0.53 4.88
C GLU A 119 -4.27 -0.42 4.83
N SER A 120 -3.60 -0.45 3.68
CA SER A 120 -2.32 -1.14 3.50
C SER A 120 -1.35 -0.25 2.76
N ALA A 121 -0.09 -0.38 3.08
CA ALA A 121 0.97 0.29 2.35
C ALA A 121 2.17 -0.63 2.18
N ILE A 122 2.78 -0.55 1.01
CA ILE A 122 4.06 -1.19 0.72
C ILE A 122 5.00 -0.17 0.11
N ILE A 123 6.19 -0.04 0.67
CA ILE A 123 7.27 0.74 0.08
C ILE A 123 8.43 -0.16 -0.31
N THR A 124 8.83 -0.09 -1.58
CA THR A 124 10.03 -0.75 -2.10
C THR A 124 11.23 0.15 -1.84
N ARG A 125 12.12 -0.24 -0.94
CA ARG A 125 13.21 0.62 -0.46
C ARG A 125 14.24 0.96 -1.53
N LYS A 126 14.39 0.12 -2.56
CA LYS A 126 15.33 0.34 -3.66
C LYS A 126 14.80 1.34 -4.68
N SER A 127 13.57 1.19 -5.13
CA SER A 127 12.94 2.06 -6.14
C SER A 127 12.31 3.31 -5.54
N GLY A 128 11.95 3.28 -4.27
CA GLY A 128 11.16 4.32 -3.62
C GLY A 128 9.67 4.29 -3.98
N GLU A 129 9.21 3.26 -4.70
CA GLU A 129 7.79 3.14 -5.01
C GLU A 129 7.00 2.82 -3.74
N LEU A 130 6.01 3.66 -3.45
CA LEU A 130 5.05 3.48 -2.37
C LEU A 130 3.66 3.27 -2.97
N ILE A 131 3.04 2.14 -2.64
CA ILE A 131 1.64 1.86 -2.95
C ILE A 131 0.85 1.92 -1.66
N HIS A 132 -0.13 2.81 -1.60
CA HIS A 132 -1.06 2.97 -0.49
C HIS A 132 -2.47 2.62 -0.95
N GLU A 133 -3.06 1.59 -0.37
CA GLU A 133 -4.42 1.12 -0.68
C GLU A 133 -5.34 1.37 0.51
N ILE A 134 -6.47 2.00 0.26
CA ILE A 134 -7.61 2.13 1.18
C ILE A 134 -8.75 1.28 0.64
N THR A 135 -9.33 0.42 1.47
CA THR A 135 -10.52 -0.37 1.14
C THR A 135 -11.63 -0.06 2.12
N LYS A 136 -12.79 0.30 1.60
CA LYS A 136 -14.02 0.57 2.37
C LYS A 136 -15.08 -0.46 2.04
N ASN A 137 -16.05 -0.63 2.94
CA ASN A 137 -17.17 -1.57 2.77
C ASN A 137 -16.68 -2.99 2.42
N ILE A 138 -15.68 -3.45 3.14
CA ILE A 138 -15.05 -4.76 2.93
C ILE A 138 -16.11 -5.86 3.02
N ASN A 139 -16.03 -6.86 2.14
CA ASN A 139 -16.95 -8.00 2.04
C ASN A 139 -18.40 -7.65 1.66
N THR A 140 -18.61 -6.50 1.04
CA THR A 140 -19.88 -6.12 0.45
C THR A 140 -19.77 -5.96 -1.07
N GLU A 141 -20.90 -6.02 -1.78
CA GLU A 141 -20.93 -5.74 -3.21
C GLU A 141 -20.53 -4.29 -3.54
N ASN A 142 -20.73 -3.38 -2.58
CA ASN A 142 -20.38 -1.97 -2.69
C ASN A 142 -18.97 -1.66 -2.16
N SER A 143 -18.06 -2.63 -2.17
CA SER A 143 -16.70 -2.39 -1.74
C SER A 143 -16.00 -1.38 -2.63
N GLU A 144 -15.36 -0.39 -2.01
CA GLU A 144 -14.61 0.67 -2.68
C GLU A 144 -13.12 0.49 -2.44
N LYS A 145 -12.32 0.81 -3.45
CA LYS A 145 -10.86 0.83 -3.35
C LYS A 145 -10.29 2.12 -3.90
N ASP A 146 -9.30 2.61 -3.19
CA ASP A 146 -8.55 3.81 -3.51
C ASP A 146 -7.07 3.47 -3.39
N ILE A 147 -6.37 3.41 -4.51
CA ILE A 147 -4.96 3.02 -4.56
C ILE A 147 -4.15 4.21 -5.06
N SER A 148 -3.30 4.74 -4.20
CA SER A 148 -2.38 5.83 -4.54
C SER A 148 -0.97 5.27 -4.72
N ILE A 149 -0.34 5.62 -5.82
CA ILE A 149 1.02 5.22 -6.16
C ILE A 149 1.90 6.46 -6.15
N TYR A 150 2.93 6.42 -5.31
CA TYR A 150 3.88 7.51 -5.12
C TYR A 150 5.29 7.06 -5.46
N ILE A 151 6.12 8.01 -5.87
CA ILE A 151 7.56 7.88 -5.95
C ILE A 151 8.18 8.67 -4.80
N CYS A 152 8.90 7.97 -3.94
CA CYS A 152 9.46 8.51 -2.70
C CYS A 152 10.98 8.63 -2.78
N LYS A 153 11.50 9.73 -2.25
CA LYS A 153 12.94 9.96 -2.03
C LYS A 153 13.21 9.88 -0.54
N ASN A 154 14.19 9.08 -0.15
CA ASN A 154 14.61 8.95 1.25
C ASN A 154 15.42 10.17 1.66
N LYS A 155 14.96 10.92 2.67
CA LYS A 155 15.64 12.10 3.19
C LYS A 155 16.92 11.76 3.98
N SER A 156 16.97 10.59 4.62
CA SER A 156 18.10 10.20 5.46
C SER A 156 19.37 9.81 4.70
N LYS A 157 19.29 9.67 3.36
CA LYS A 157 20.45 9.35 2.51
C LYS A 157 21.22 10.59 2.02
N ASN A 158 20.75 11.78 2.31
CA ASN A 158 21.37 13.04 1.88
C ASN A 158 22.09 13.78 3.04
N ALA A 159 22.34 13.08 4.11
CA ALA A 159 23.14 13.57 5.22
C ALA A 159 24.54 12.91 5.24
#